data_af053a5abc0615c662c0c02b8d75728c
#
_entry.id   af053a5abc0615c662c0c02b8d75728c
#
_cell.length_a   1.000
_cell.length_b   1.000
_cell.length_c   1.000
_cell.angle_alpha   90.00
_cell.angle_beta   90.00
_cell.angle_gamma   90.00
#
_symmetry.space_group_name_H-M   'P 1'
#
loop_
_entity.id
_entity.type
_entity.pdbx_description
1 polymer ?
#
loop_
_entity_poly.entity_id
_entity_poly.type
_entity_poly.pdbx_seq_one_letter_code
_entity_poly.pdbx_strand_id
1 'polypeptide(L)'
;MKFDGGYNVMLEGEPGTEIVSYQKPEALYLPLFSDSLDFSLLLVEHGEEVTKGQILAKDPVNFSVPLLAPMDGTVNLELAERHVTLENLSSAKDSEVTHEDDENKRQILLRMGVWSSLARIDTGRIPDPEKTPDALVIPISRLE
;
A
#
# COMPACT_ATOMS: atom_id res chain seq x y z
N MET A 1 15.63 32.55 -4.62
CA MET A 1 16.15 31.87 -3.42
C MET A 1 16.87 30.64 -3.95
N LYS A 2 18.22 30.60 -3.89
CA LYS A 2 18.99 29.41 -4.29
C LYS A 2 18.99 28.47 -3.08
N PHE A 3 18.49 27.26 -3.27
CA PHE A 3 18.54 26.22 -2.25
C PHE A 3 19.90 25.52 -2.39
N ASP A 4 20.83 25.87 -1.49
CA ASP A 4 22.12 25.20 -1.37
C ASP A 4 22.02 24.20 -0.21
N GLY A 5 21.37 23.08 -0.44
CA GLY A 5 21.25 22.05 0.57
C GLY A 5 20.95 20.71 -0.07
N GLY A 6 21.89 19.82 0.00
CA GLY A 6 21.76 18.42 -0.36
C GLY A 6 22.88 17.64 0.29
N TYR A 7 22.55 16.59 1.02
CA TYR A 7 23.55 15.60 1.45
C TYR A 7 23.81 14.67 0.26
N ASN A 8 25.00 14.76 -0.30
CA ASN A 8 25.47 13.77 -1.27
C ASN A 8 26.03 12.59 -0.48
N VAL A 9 25.20 11.57 -0.27
CA VAL A 9 25.67 10.32 0.34
C VAL A 9 26.35 9.52 -0.76
N MET A 10 27.67 9.45 -0.71
CA MET A 10 28.42 8.56 -1.59
C MET A 10 28.16 7.12 -1.13
N LEU A 11 27.32 6.41 -1.85
CA LEU A 11 27.15 4.97 -1.68
C LEU A 11 28.22 4.28 -2.52
N GLU A 12 28.99 3.40 -1.90
CA GLU A 12 29.91 2.53 -2.62
C GLU A 12 29.10 1.43 -3.33
N GLY A 13 29.25 1.34 -4.65
CA GLY A 13 28.60 0.34 -5.50
C GLY A 13 27.64 0.96 -6.51
N GLU A 14 27.62 0.42 -7.71
CA GLU A 14 26.66 0.73 -8.74
C GLU A 14 25.58 -0.37 -8.77
N PRO A 15 24.28 -0.01 -8.87
CA PRO A 15 23.22 -1.01 -9.05
C PRO A 15 23.47 -1.78 -10.36
N GLY A 16 23.32 -3.10 -10.31
CA GLY A 16 23.39 -3.92 -11.51
C GLY A 16 22.26 -3.54 -12.49
N THR A 17 22.54 -3.60 -13.79
CA THR A 17 21.56 -3.32 -14.85
C THR A 17 20.73 -4.55 -15.22
N GLU A 18 21.01 -5.70 -14.65
CA GLU A 18 20.29 -6.94 -14.92
C GLU A 18 18.97 -7.00 -14.15
N ILE A 19 17.90 -7.33 -14.85
CA ILE A 19 16.60 -7.63 -14.23
C ILE A 19 16.64 -9.08 -13.77
N VAL A 20 16.72 -9.28 -12.45
CA VAL A 20 16.74 -10.61 -11.84
C VAL A 20 15.32 -11.02 -11.47
N SER A 21 14.89 -12.21 -11.90
CA SER A 21 13.63 -12.79 -11.46
C SER A 21 13.74 -13.22 -10.00
N TYR A 22 12.88 -12.70 -9.17
CA TYR A 22 12.80 -13.10 -7.76
C TYR A 22 12.01 -14.40 -7.62
N GLN A 23 12.46 -15.30 -6.74
CA GLN A 23 11.70 -16.50 -6.42
C GLN A 23 10.41 -16.09 -5.70
N LYS A 24 9.30 -16.77 -6.03
CA LYS A 24 8.05 -16.57 -5.34
C LYS A 24 8.22 -16.86 -3.85
N PRO A 25 7.82 -15.95 -2.94
CA PRO A 25 7.90 -16.20 -1.51
C PRO A 25 6.93 -17.32 -1.09
N GLU A 26 7.25 -18.02 -0.02
CA GLU A 26 6.37 -19.04 0.57
C GLU A 26 5.21 -18.39 1.33
N ALA A 27 5.45 -17.23 1.95
CA ALA A 27 4.47 -16.46 2.68
C ALA A 27 4.72 -14.96 2.54
N LEU A 28 3.66 -14.16 2.72
CA LEU A 28 3.72 -12.70 2.78
C LEU A 28 3.26 -12.21 4.15
N TYR A 29 4.04 -11.33 4.75
CA TYR A 29 3.77 -10.72 6.04
C TYR A 29 3.30 -9.28 5.81
N LEU A 30 2.03 -9.01 6.10
CA LEU A 30 1.39 -7.71 5.88
C LEU A 30 1.23 -6.99 7.21
N PRO A 31 2.04 -5.96 7.50
CA PRO A 31 1.98 -5.28 8.79
C PRO A 31 0.65 -4.57 8.99
N LEU A 32 0.07 -4.70 10.18
CA LEU A 32 -1.15 -4.01 10.58
C LEU A 32 -0.87 -2.60 11.13
N PHE A 33 0.38 -2.28 11.40
CA PHE A 33 0.79 -1.00 11.97
C PHE A 33 1.99 -0.42 11.24
N SER A 34 1.97 0.89 11.06
CA SER A 34 3.11 1.70 10.64
C SER A 34 3.06 3.04 11.39
N ASP A 35 4.01 3.93 11.14
CA ASP A 35 4.06 5.26 11.77
C ASP A 35 2.81 6.11 11.50
N SER A 36 2.11 5.86 10.40
CA SER A 36 0.96 6.64 9.94
C SER A 36 -0.34 5.86 9.81
N LEU A 37 -0.31 4.52 9.89
CA LEU A 37 -1.43 3.63 9.64
C LEU A 37 -1.65 2.65 10.79
N ASP A 38 -2.91 2.43 11.14
CA ASP A 38 -3.37 1.46 12.13
C ASP A 38 -4.56 0.66 11.57
N PHE A 39 -4.27 -0.49 10.94
CA PHE A 39 -5.29 -1.39 10.39
C PHE A 39 -5.93 -2.26 11.48
N SER A 40 -6.49 -1.62 12.51
CA SER A 40 -7.07 -2.31 13.67
C SER A 40 -8.43 -2.97 13.40
N LEU A 41 -9.09 -2.63 12.30
CA LEU A 41 -10.35 -3.26 11.91
C LEU A 41 -10.09 -4.41 10.93
N LEU A 42 -9.87 -5.62 11.48
CA LEU A 42 -9.76 -6.85 10.68
C LEU A 42 -11.11 -7.23 10.08
N LEU A 43 -11.11 -7.66 8.81
CA LEU A 43 -12.29 -8.07 8.05
C LEU A 43 -12.20 -9.50 7.51
N VAL A 44 -11.19 -10.24 7.92
CA VAL A 44 -10.94 -11.63 7.52
C VAL A 44 -10.71 -12.50 8.75
N GLU A 45 -10.94 -13.81 8.58
CA GLU A 45 -10.75 -14.81 9.62
C GLU A 45 -9.51 -15.68 9.37
N HIS A 46 -8.98 -16.32 10.42
CA HIS A 46 -7.90 -17.29 10.29
C HIS A 46 -8.35 -18.50 9.44
N GLY A 47 -7.55 -18.86 8.45
CA GLY A 47 -7.86 -19.95 7.51
C GLY A 47 -8.73 -19.53 6.32
N GLU A 48 -9.17 -18.27 6.25
CA GLU A 48 -9.95 -17.77 5.11
C GLU A 48 -9.11 -17.73 3.84
N GLU A 49 -9.68 -18.19 2.72
CA GLU A 49 -9.10 -18.03 1.39
C GLU A 49 -9.45 -16.65 0.86
N VAL A 50 -8.44 -15.88 0.48
CA VAL A 50 -8.59 -14.52 -0.05
C VAL A 50 -8.04 -14.40 -1.46
N THR A 51 -8.61 -13.47 -2.22
CA THR A 51 -8.18 -13.17 -3.58
C THR A 51 -7.42 -11.84 -3.63
N LYS A 52 -6.55 -11.68 -4.63
CA LYS A 52 -5.82 -10.43 -4.89
C LYS A 52 -6.78 -9.23 -4.94
N GLY A 53 -6.49 -8.19 -4.15
CA GLY A 53 -7.32 -6.99 -4.05
C GLY A 53 -8.44 -7.08 -3.03
N GLN A 54 -8.69 -8.24 -2.41
CA GLN A 54 -9.64 -8.35 -1.30
C GLN A 54 -9.16 -7.54 -0.09
N ILE A 55 -10.11 -6.88 0.59
CA ILE A 55 -9.82 -6.09 1.79
C ILE A 55 -9.61 -7.03 2.97
N LEU A 56 -8.42 -6.98 3.59
CA LEU A 56 -8.06 -7.76 4.76
C LEU A 56 -8.37 -7.02 6.07
N ALA A 57 -8.10 -5.72 6.08
CA ALA A 57 -8.30 -4.84 7.23
C ALA A 57 -8.54 -3.41 6.79
N LYS A 58 -8.99 -2.56 7.71
CA LYS A 58 -9.15 -1.12 7.51
C LYS A 58 -8.56 -0.34 8.66
N ASP A 59 -8.10 0.87 8.37
CA ASP A 59 -7.71 1.85 9.37
C ASP A 59 -8.91 2.78 9.68
N PRO A 60 -9.59 2.61 10.81
CA PRO A 60 -10.78 3.38 11.15
C PRO A 60 -10.48 4.85 11.45
N VAL A 61 -9.24 5.19 11.78
CA VAL A 61 -8.82 6.56 12.11
C VAL A 61 -8.50 7.36 10.85
N ASN A 62 -7.97 6.69 9.82
CA ASN A 62 -7.55 7.32 8.56
C ASN A 62 -8.55 7.03 7.42
N PHE A 63 -9.80 7.47 7.60
CA PHE A 63 -10.85 7.40 6.56
C PHE A 63 -11.14 5.99 6.03
N SER A 64 -10.94 4.98 6.86
CA SER A 64 -11.14 3.57 6.52
C SER A 64 -10.33 3.11 5.30
N VAL A 65 -9.13 3.67 5.09
CA VAL A 65 -8.23 3.16 4.05
C VAL A 65 -7.98 1.68 4.24
N PRO A 66 -8.05 0.88 3.16
CA PRO A 66 -7.94 -0.56 3.25
C PRO A 66 -6.49 -1.07 3.21
N LEU A 67 -6.25 -2.17 3.89
CA LEU A 67 -5.15 -3.09 3.64
C LEU A 67 -5.66 -4.16 2.68
N LEU A 68 -5.05 -4.29 1.50
CA LEU A 68 -5.47 -5.22 0.47
C LEU A 68 -4.55 -6.43 0.39
N ALA A 69 -5.12 -7.58 0.01
CA ALA A 69 -4.35 -8.78 -0.33
C ALA A 69 -3.55 -8.52 -1.62
N PRO A 70 -2.23 -8.64 -1.62
CA PRO A 70 -1.41 -8.44 -2.82
C PRO A 70 -1.46 -9.61 -3.79
N MET A 71 -1.87 -10.79 -3.30
CA MET A 71 -1.98 -12.05 -4.03
C MET A 71 -3.12 -12.89 -3.45
N ASP A 72 -3.53 -13.93 -4.20
CA ASP A 72 -4.41 -14.95 -3.64
C ASP A 72 -3.64 -15.78 -2.62
N GLY A 73 -4.32 -16.23 -1.58
CA GLY A 73 -3.70 -17.03 -0.53
C GLY A 73 -4.66 -17.37 0.60
N THR A 74 -4.12 -18.00 1.62
CA THR A 74 -4.84 -18.35 2.85
C THR A 74 -4.37 -17.46 3.98
N VAL A 75 -5.30 -16.88 4.71
CA VAL A 75 -5.02 -15.98 5.85
C VAL A 75 -4.56 -16.76 7.07
N ASN A 76 -3.43 -16.38 7.63
CA ASN A 76 -2.98 -16.82 8.94
C ASN A 76 -2.91 -15.61 9.88
N LEU A 77 -3.72 -15.65 10.95
CA LEU A 77 -3.82 -14.61 11.98
C LEU A 77 -3.13 -15.04 13.28
N GLU A 78 -1.95 -15.58 13.23
CA GLU A 78 -1.14 -15.78 14.42
C GLU A 78 -0.68 -14.41 14.95
N LEU A 79 -1.58 -13.78 15.69
CA LEU A 79 -1.61 -12.35 16.04
C LEU A 79 -0.48 -11.86 16.96
N ALA A 80 0.44 -12.73 17.39
CA ALA A 80 1.53 -12.31 18.28
C ALA A 80 2.42 -11.22 17.68
N GLU A 81 2.42 -11.02 16.35
CA GLU A 81 3.39 -10.21 15.65
C GLU A 81 2.83 -8.99 14.90
N ARG A 82 1.55 -8.64 15.13
CA ARG A 82 0.94 -7.43 14.52
C ARG A 82 0.95 -7.40 12.99
N HIS A 83 0.81 -8.54 12.37
CA HIS A 83 0.69 -8.65 10.92
C HIS A 83 -0.34 -9.72 10.52
N VAL A 84 -0.83 -9.63 9.30
CA VAL A 84 -1.55 -10.73 8.64
C VAL A 84 -0.55 -11.47 7.78
N THR A 85 -0.46 -12.79 7.95
CA THR A 85 0.32 -13.63 7.06
C THR A 85 -0.59 -14.22 5.98
N LEU A 86 -0.15 -14.19 4.73
CA LEU A 86 -0.76 -14.93 3.63
C LEU A 86 0.15 -16.09 3.25
N GLU A 87 -0.41 -17.29 3.29
CA GLU A 87 0.24 -18.56 2.94
C GLU A 87 -0.41 -19.17 1.69
N ASN A 88 0.12 -20.29 1.21
CA ASN A 88 -0.42 -20.99 0.02
C ASN A 88 -0.64 -20.05 -1.16
N LEU A 89 0.28 -19.14 -1.36
CA LEU A 89 0.16 -18.08 -2.35
C LEU A 89 -0.08 -18.64 -3.75
N SER A 90 -1.01 -18.05 -4.48
CA SER A 90 -1.21 -18.32 -5.90
C SER A 90 -1.20 -17.02 -6.72
N SER A 91 -0.77 -17.10 -7.97
CA SER A 91 -0.86 -15.95 -8.86
C SER A 91 -2.28 -15.88 -9.39
N ALA A 92 -3.01 -14.84 -9.01
CA ALA A 92 -4.27 -14.53 -9.68
C ALA A 92 -4.02 -14.37 -11.19
N LYS A 93 -4.93 -14.86 -12.02
CA LYS A 93 -5.02 -14.34 -13.38
C LYS A 93 -5.37 -12.88 -13.24
N ASP A 94 -4.58 -11.99 -13.88
CA ASP A 94 -4.90 -10.57 -13.91
C ASP A 94 -6.35 -10.40 -14.39
N SER A 95 -7.24 -10.19 -13.42
CA SER A 95 -8.60 -9.77 -13.73
C SER A 95 -8.51 -8.30 -14.09
N GLU A 96 -8.89 -7.94 -15.30
CA GLU A 96 -9.05 -6.55 -15.69
C GLU A 96 -10.01 -5.89 -14.68
N VAL A 97 -9.53 -4.90 -13.99
CA VAL A 97 -10.36 -4.06 -13.12
C VAL A 97 -11.22 -3.22 -14.05
N THR A 98 -12.44 -3.66 -14.32
CA THR A 98 -13.42 -2.86 -15.04
C THR A 98 -13.83 -1.69 -14.14
N HIS A 99 -13.48 -0.48 -14.55
CA HIS A 99 -13.99 0.74 -13.94
C HIS A 99 -15.33 1.09 -14.58
N GLU A 100 -16.34 1.28 -13.78
CA GLU A 100 -17.57 1.93 -14.26
C GLU A 100 -17.27 3.42 -14.48
N ASP A 101 -17.60 3.94 -15.65
CA ASP A 101 -17.24 5.31 -16.09
C ASP A 101 -17.81 6.42 -15.17
N ASP A 102 -18.82 6.13 -14.36
CA ASP A 102 -19.48 7.06 -13.45
C ASP A 102 -18.96 7.03 -12.00
N GLU A 103 -18.00 6.15 -11.67
CA GLU A 103 -17.48 6.06 -10.30
C GLU A 103 -16.59 7.27 -9.97
N ASN A 104 -16.82 7.87 -8.81
CA ASN A 104 -15.99 8.98 -8.31
C ASN A 104 -14.53 8.52 -8.16
N LYS A 105 -13.61 9.17 -8.87
CA LYS A 105 -12.16 8.84 -8.89
C LYS A 105 -11.55 8.76 -7.49
N ARG A 106 -12.05 9.54 -6.52
CA ARG A 106 -11.60 9.47 -5.13
C ARG A 106 -11.97 8.15 -4.48
N GLN A 107 -13.18 7.65 -4.74
CA GLN A 107 -13.64 6.35 -4.23
C GLN A 107 -12.85 5.21 -4.83
N ILE A 108 -12.49 5.31 -6.11
CA ILE A 108 -11.60 4.34 -6.76
C ILE A 108 -10.25 4.30 -6.05
N LEU A 109 -9.61 5.46 -5.83
CA LEU A 109 -8.31 5.55 -5.16
C LEU A 109 -8.35 5.02 -3.71
N LEU A 110 -9.45 5.28 -2.98
CA LEU A 110 -9.66 4.71 -1.64
C LEU A 110 -9.77 3.20 -1.70
N ARG A 111 -10.66 2.67 -2.54
CA ARG A 111 -10.89 1.22 -2.68
C ARG A 111 -9.64 0.47 -3.13
N MET A 112 -8.85 1.05 -4.01
CA MET A 112 -7.57 0.48 -4.47
C MET A 112 -6.42 0.62 -3.46
N GLY A 113 -6.66 1.21 -2.29
CA GLY A 113 -5.63 1.43 -1.26
C GLY A 113 -4.60 2.50 -1.62
N VAL A 114 -4.69 3.13 -2.79
CA VAL A 114 -3.74 4.15 -3.25
C VAL A 114 -3.83 5.42 -2.41
N TRP A 115 -5.00 5.71 -1.83
CA TRP A 115 -5.20 6.91 -1.00
C TRP A 115 -4.28 6.96 0.21
N SER A 116 -3.90 5.80 0.76
CA SER A 116 -2.97 5.70 1.89
C SER A 116 -1.55 6.18 1.58
N SER A 117 -1.18 6.27 0.30
CA SER A 117 0.13 6.79 -0.13
C SER A 117 0.18 8.32 -0.26
N LEU A 118 -0.98 8.99 -0.16
CA LEU A 118 -1.06 10.44 -0.18
C LEU A 118 -0.77 11.00 1.23
N ALA A 119 -0.02 12.10 1.28
CA ALA A 119 0.28 12.78 2.54
C ALA A 119 0.08 14.29 2.40
N ARG A 120 -0.43 14.90 3.46
CA ARG A 120 -0.47 16.36 3.59
C ARG A 120 0.93 16.89 3.87
N ILE A 121 1.34 17.93 3.17
CA ILE A 121 2.68 18.51 3.32
C ILE A 121 2.89 19.10 4.71
N ASP A 122 1.84 19.68 5.31
CA ASP A 122 1.89 20.36 6.61
C ASP A 122 1.95 19.41 7.81
N THR A 123 1.31 18.24 7.72
CA THR A 123 1.14 17.32 8.84
C THR A 123 1.71 15.93 8.61
N GLY A 124 2.03 15.56 7.36
CA GLY A 124 2.40 14.19 6.98
C GLY A 124 1.27 13.17 7.08
N ARG A 125 0.05 13.60 7.45
CA ARG A 125 -1.11 12.72 7.62
C ARG A 125 -1.82 12.46 6.29
N ILE A 126 -2.55 11.35 6.21
CA ILE A 126 -3.42 11.04 5.09
C ILE A 126 -4.48 12.14 4.93
N PRO A 127 -4.68 12.69 3.71
CA PRO A 127 -5.65 13.75 3.50
C PRO A 127 -7.09 13.22 3.57
N ASP A 128 -7.99 14.07 4.02
CA ASP A 128 -9.44 13.82 4.03
C ASP A 128 -9.94 13.69 2.57
N PRO A 129 -10.52 12.55 2.17
CA PRO A 129 -10.99 12.35 0.80
C PRO A 129 -12.18 13.25 0.41
N GLU A 130 -12.92 13.78 1.39
CA GLU A 130 -14.05 14.68 1.13
C GLU A 130 -13.60 16.12 0.87
N LYS A 131 -12.35 16.47 1.21
CA LYS A 131 -11.80 17.81 1.00
C LYS A 131 -11.09 17.92 -0.35
N THR A 132 -11.32 19.03 -1.03
CA THR A 132 -10.59 19.36 -2.25
C THR A 132 -9.23 19.97 -1.86
N PRO A 133 -8.10 19.43 -2.32
CA PRO A 133 -6.81 20.04 -2.06
C PRO A 133 -6.61 21.31 -2.89
N ASP A 134 -5.92 22.30 -2.31
CA ASP A 134 -5.55 23.52 -3.02
C ASP A 134 -4.49 23.25 -4.10
N ALA A 135 -3.62 22.28 -3.87
CA ALA A 135 -2.58 21.85 -4.78
C ALA A 135 -2.20 20.38 -4.57
N LEU A 136 -1.74 19.74 -5.63
CA LEU A 136 -1.11 18.43 -5.60
C LEU A 136 0.38 18.60 -5.93
N VAL A 137 1.26 18.17 -5.01
CA VAL A 137 2.71 18.19 -5.21
C VAL A 137 3.21 16.78 -5.46
N ILE A 138 3.84 16.58 -6.61
CA ILE A 138 4.46 15.31 -6.99
C ILE A 138 5.97 15.51 -6.89
N PRO A 139 6.65 14.91 -5.90
CA PRO A 139 8.10 14.96 -5.82
C PRO A 139 8.70 14.14 -6.96
N ILE A 140 9.50 14.76 -7.80
CA ILE A 140 10.25 14.10 -8.87
C ILE A 140 11.70 14.07 -8.44
N SER A 141 12.22 12.90 -8.10
CA SER A 141 13.66 12.70 -7.97
C SER A 141 14.24 12.48 -9.35
N ARG A 142 15.18 13.36 -9.78
CA ARG A 142 16.02 13.05 -10.93
C ARG A 142 16.94 11.89 -10.53
N LEU A 143 16.81 10.78 -11.22
CA LEU A 143 17.88 9.80 -11.33
C LEU A 143 18.88 10.40 -12.34
N GLU A 144 19.99 10.94 -11.86
CA GLU A 144 21.15 11.24 -12.68
C GLU A 144 21.99 9.99 -12.87
#